data_9d42ff7b9ea14b128cfe8d19dd5743c5
#
_entry.id   9d42ff7b9ea14b128cfe8d19dd5743c5
#
_cell.length_a   1.000
_cell.length_b   1.000
_cell.length_c   1.000
_cell.angle_alpha   90.00
_cell.angle_beta   90.00
_cell.angle_gamma   90.00
#
_symmetry.space_group_name_H-M   'P 1'
#
loop_
_entity.id
_entity.type
_entity.pdbx_description
1 polymer ?
#
loop_
_entity_poly.entity_id
_entity_poly.type
_entity_poly.pdbx_seq_one_letter_code
_entity_poly.pdbx_strand_id
1 'polypeptide(L)'
;MNKNIPLKITVLTEYFYPESEKKYDELEIKTNGCLQIKQDGYRLLYRDGGTENDIFSELTFKKGENSLTVKKKGDVECEMFFSPEKTHTFLYRLSGFSFDAEILTYALFIDLTEKGGRIEILYKIVLGGQEQKISMRIFAEA
;
A
#
# COMPACT_ATOMS: atom_id res chain seq x y z
N MET A 1 -10.60 8.28 -21.72
CA MET A 1 -9.67 9.41 -21.56
C MET A 1 -8.86 9.23 -20.29
N ASN A 2 -7.53 9.42 -20.38
CA ASN A 2 -6.66 9.34 -19.22
C ASN A 2 -6.49 10.71 -18.59
N LYS A 3 -6.54 10.76 -17.28
CA LYS A 3 -6.28 11.99 -16.52
C LYS A 3 -5.15 11.74 -15.52
N ASN A 4 -4.34 12.75 -15.29
CA ASN A 4 -3.30 12.73 -14.28
C ASN A 4 -3.59 13.87 -13.30
N ILE A 5 -3.82 13.51 -12.04
CA ILE A 5 -4.24 14.48 -11.03
C ILE A 5 -3.19 14.48 -9.91
N PRO A 6 -2.52 15.63 -9.69
CA PRO A 6 -1.58 15.73 -8.56
C PRO A 6 -2.35 15.77 -7.25
N LEU A 7 -1.87 14.99 -6.28
CA LEU A 7 -2.47 14.91 -4.95
C LEU A 7 -1.39 14.98 -3.89
N LYS A 8 -1.76 15.51 -2.73
CA LYS A 8 -0.92 15.41 -1.54
C LYS A 8 -1.27 14.12 -0.84
N ILE A 9 -0.25 13.32 -0.52
CA ILE A 9 -0.42 11.99 0.04
C ILE A 9 0.12 11.95 1.46
N THR A 10 -0.68 11.43 2.38
CA THR A 10 -0.25 11.11 3.75
C THR A 10 -0.46 9.62 3.94
N VAL A 11 0.60 8.90 4.31
CA VAL A 11 0.53 7.47 4.59
C VAL A 11 0.80 7.26 6.07
N LEU A 12 -0.17 6.72 6.78
CA LEU A 12 -0.03 6.35 8.19
C LEU A 12 0.00 4.83 8.28
N THR A 13 1.12 4.29 8.73
CA THR A 13 1.30 2.85 8.93
C THR A 13 1.43 2.58 10.42
N GLU A 14 0.59 1.72 10.94
CA GLU A 14 0.59 1.32 12.33
C GLU A 14 0.92 -0.16 12.44
N TYR A 15 1.84 -0.49 13.35
CA TYR A 15 2.34 -1.83 13.56
C TYR A 15 1.83 -2.38 14.88
N PHE A 16 1.22 -3.56 14.82
CA PHE A 16 0.64 -4.22 15.98
C PHE A 16 1.35 -5.56 16.25
N TYR A 17 1.35 -5.99 17.50
CA TYR A 17 1.76 -7.36 17.80
C TYR A 17 0.80 -8.33 17.12
N PRO A 18 1.27 -9.48 16.63
CA PRO A 18 0.41 -10.47 15.99
C PRO A 18 -0.78 -10.84 16.89
N GLU A 19 -1.97 -10.92 16.26
CA GLU A 19 -3.21 -11.28 16.93
C GLU A 19 -3.57 -10.40 18.14
N SER A 20 -3.13 -9.15 18.13
CA SER A 20 -3.35 -8.20 19.21
C SER A 20 -3.85 -6.88 18.65
N GLU A 21 -4.51 -6.09 19.48
CA GLU A 21 -4.87 -4.72 19.18
C GLU A 21 -3.86 -3.73 19.75
N LYS A 22 -2.78 -4.23 20.34
CA LYS A 22 -1.75 -3.40 20.94
C LYS A 22 -0.75 -2.94 19.88
N LYS A 23 -0.75 -1.65 19.60
CA LYS A 23 0.19 -1.02 18.69
C LYS A 23 1.54 -0.85 19.38
N TYR A 24 2.63 -1.16 18.66
CA TYR A 24 3.98 -0.97 19.20
C TYR A 24 4.79 0.06 18.41
N ASP A 25 4.35 0.44 17.21
CA ASP A 25 5.06 1.43 16.40
C ASP A 25 4.10 2.07 15.39
N GLU A 26 4.48 3.22 14.89
CA GLU A 26 3.77 3.87 13.78
C GLU A 26 4.72 4.72 12.97
N LEU A 27 4.39 4.92 11.70
CA LEU A 27 5.17 5.72 10.77
C LEU A 27 4.21 6.57 9.95
N GLU A 28 4.45 7.88 9.92
CA GLU A 28 3.70 8.79 9.06
C GLU A 28 4.62 9.38 7.99
N ILE A 29 4.18 9.30 6.76
CA ILE A 29 4.91 9.85 5.62
C ILE A 29 4.01 10.82 4.88
N LYS A 30 4.54 12.00 4.57
CA LYS A 30 3.85 13.00 3.74
C LYS A 30 4.66 13.21 2.46
N THR A 31 3.99 13.08 1.34
CA THR A 31 4.63 13.16 0.04
C THR A 31 3.64 13.70 -1.00
N ASN A 32 4.13 13.92 -2.20
CA ASN A 32 3.30 14.27 -3.34
C ASN A 32 3.12 13.03 -4.21
N GLY A 33 1.94 12.89 -4.79
CA GLY A 33 1.63 11.78 -5.64
C GLY A 33 0.83 12.21 -6.85
N CYS A 34 0.50 11.25 -7.67
CA CYS A 34 -0.30 11.43 -8.87
C CYS A 34 -1.32 10.32 -8.97
N LEU A 35 -2.58 10.70 -9.17
CA LEU A 35 -3.64 9.74 -9.47
C LEU A 35 -3.84 9.73 -10.98
N GLN A 36 -3.61 8.57 -11.58
CA GLN A 36 -3.88 8.35 -12.99
C GLN A 36 -5.24 7.68 -13.11
N ILE A 37 -6.15 8.32 -13.82
CA ILE A 37 -7.48 7.79 -14.07
C ILE A 37 -7.50 7.26 -15.49
N LYS A 38 -7.77 5.97 -15.60
CA LYS A 38 -7.85 5.27 -16.87
C LYS A 38 -9.25 4.74 -17.10
N GLN A 39 -9.53 4.31 -18.31
CA GLN A 39 -10.84 3.78 -18.67
C GLN A 39 -11.26 2.60 -17.77
N ASP A 40 -10.34 1.74 -17.40
CA ASP A 40 -10.60 0.52 -16.64
C ASP A 40 -10.24 0.59 -15.16
N GLY A 41 -9.73 1.72 -14.68
CA GLY A 41 -9.37 1.81 -13.26
C GLY A 41 -8.51 3.00 -12.92
N TYR A 42 -7.91 2.91 -11.75
CA TYR A 42 -7.11 3.96 -11.15
C TYR A 42 -5.73 3.45 -10.80
N ARG A 43 -4.74 4.36 -10.86
CA ARG A 43 -3.38 4.07 -10.44
C ARG A 43 -2.87 5.26 -9.63
N LEU A 44 -2.57 5.03 -8.36
CA LEU A 44 -1.99 6.04 -7.48
C LEU A 44 -0.49 5.81 -7.37
N LEU A 45 0.29 6.84 -7.67
CA LEU A 45 1.74 6.78 -7.66
C LEU A 45 2.29 7.76 -6.64
N TYR A 46 3.19 7.31 -5.79
CA TYR A 46 3.89 8.20 -4.87
C TYR A 46 5.24 7.61 -4.47
N ARG A 47 6.10 8.46 -3.92
CA ARG A 47 7.40 8.07 -3.43
C ARG A 47 7.33 7.82 -1.93
N ASP A 48 7.79 6.65 -1.50
CA ASP A 48 7.87 6.31 -0.08
C ASP A 48 9.10 6.98 0.55
N GLY A 49 8.98 7.36 1.83
CA GLY A 49 10.14 7.71 2.64
C GLY A 49 10.86 9.00 2.29
N GLY A 50 10.25 9.89 1.52
CA GLY A 50 10.84 11.20 1.23
C GLY A 50 12.16 11.11 0.48
N THR A 51 13.23 11.73 1.01
CA THR A 51 14.54 11.79 0.34
C THR A 51 15.51 10.69 0.76
N GLU A 52 15.22 9.97 1.83
CA GLU A 52 16.13 8.96 2.38
C GLU A 52 16.08 7.62 1.68
N ASN A 53 14.93 7.28 1.10
CA ASN A 53 14.71 6.01 0.42
C ASN A 53 14.35 6.25 -1.03
N ASP A 54 14.86 5.40 -1.90
CA ASP A 54 14.51 5.40 -3.31
C ASP A 54 13.48 4.31 -3.58
N ILE A 55 12.29 4.48 -2.98
CA ILE A 55 11.20 3.52 -3.09
C ILE A 55 9.97 4.24 -3.65
N PHE A 56 9.41 3.66 -4.71
CA PHE A 56 8.19 4.15 -5.34
C PHE A 56 7.08 3.15 -5.15
N SER A 57 5.90 3.64 -4.81
CA SER A 57 4.70 2.82 -4.68
C SER A 57 3.72 3.13 -5.79
N GLU A 58 3.16 2.07 -6.36
CA GLU A 58 2.15 2.14 -7.39
C GLU A 58 0.96 1.29 -6.93
N LEU A 59 -0.15 1.95 -6.65
CA LEU A 59 -1.37 1.31 -6.19
C LEU A 59 -2.38 1.27 -7.34
N THR A 60 -2.82 0.08 -7.72
CA THR A 60 -3.76 -0.11 -8.83
C THR A 60 -5.05 -0.70 -8.30
N PHE A 61 -6.16 -0.08 -8.65
CA PHE A 61 -7.49 -0.56 -8.24
C PHE A 61 -8.53 -0.20 -9.29
N LYS A 62 -9.64 -0.92 -9.27
CA LYS A 62 -10.76 -0.70 -10.18
C LYS A 62 -11.99 -0.29 -9.39
N LYS A 63 -12.78 0.61 -9.96
CA LYS A 63 -14.01 1.05 -9.35
C LYS A 63 -14.97 -0.12 -9.23
N GLY A 64 -15.53 -0.30 -8.03
CA GLY A 64 -16.49 -1.37 -7.76
C GLY A 64 -15.88 -2.71 -7.38
N GLU A 65 -14.55 -2.83 -7.44
CA GLU A 65 -13.85 -4.03 -6.99
C GLU A 65 -13.20 -3.77 -5.64
N ASN A 66 -13.30 -4.74 -4.72
CA ASN A 66 -12.67 -4.64 -3.41
C ASN A 66 -11.34 -5.40 -3.41
N SER A 67 -10.43 -4.94 -4.23
CA SER A 67 -9.06 -5.47 -4.31
C SER A 67 -8.10 -4.36 -4.67
N LEU A 68 -6.84 -4.54 -4.28
CA LEU A 68 -5.78 -3.55 -4.48
C LEU A 68 -4.48 -4.25 -4.77
N THR A 69 -3.78 -3.82 -5.81
CA THR A 69 -2.42 -4.27 -6.09
C THR A 69 -1.45 -3.15 -5.76
N VAL A 70 -0.43 -3.46 -4.97
CA VAL A 70 0.63 -2.51 -4.61
C VAL A 70 1.94 -3.03 -5.14
N LYS A 71 2.54 -2.28 -6.07
CA LYS A 71 3.89 -2.56 -6.57
C LYS A 71 4.86 -1.57 -5.95
N LYS A 72 5.96 -2.08 -5.43
CA LYS A 72 7.06 -1.25 -4.96
C LYS A 72 8.27 -1.48 -5.84
N LYS A 73 8.95 -0.39 -6.17
CA LYS A 73 10.16 -0.39 -7.02
C LYS A 73 11.24 0.47 -6.39
N GLY A 74 12.49 0.17 -6.73
CA GLY A 74 13.65 0.87 -6.21
C GLY A 74 14.39 0.03 -5.20
N ASP A 75 14.69 0.58 -4.03
CA ASP A 75 15.41 -0.14 -2.98
C ASP A 75 14.64 -1.35 -2.45
N VAL A 76 13.32 -1.32 -2.58
CA VAL A 76 12.44 -2.46 -2.31
C VAL A 76 11.69 -2.80 -3.60
N GLU A 77 11.63 -4.08 -3.92
CA GLU A 77 10.86 -4.57 -5.06
C GLU A 77 9.92 -5.67 -4.61
N CYS A 78 8.62 -5.46 -4.82
CA CYS A 78 7.62 -6.48 -4.54
C CYS A 78 6.30 -6.13 -5.22
N GLU A 79 5.43 -7.12 -5.30
CA GLU A 79 4.07 -6.93 -5.78
C GLU A 79 3.13 -7.60 -4.78
N MET A 80 2.36 -6.78 -4.09
CA MET A 80 1.43 -7.22 -3.06
C MET A 80 0.00 -7.11 -3.56
N PHE A 81 -0.78 -8.15 -3.32
CA PHE A 81 -2.20 -8.15 -3.69
C PHE A 81 -3.04 -8.26 -2.43
N PHE A 82 -3.95 -7.31 -2.26
CA PHE A 82 -4.87 -7.26 -1.13
C PHE A 82 -6.30 -7.53 -1.58
N SER A 83 -6.90 -8.52 -1.00
CA SER A 83 -8.32 -8.84 -1.20
C SER A 83 -8.84 -9.48 0.09
N PRO A 84 -9.95 -8.97 0.67
CA PRO A 84 -10.41 -9.44 1.98
C PRO A 84 -10.54 -10.95 2.08
N GLU A 85 -10.04 -11.51 3.18
CA GLU A 85 -10.06 -12.93 3.51
C GLU A 85 -9.21 -13.82 2.61
N LYS A 86 -8.45 -13.24 1.68
CA LYS A 86 -7.58 -14.01 0.78
C LYS A 86 -6.13 -13.88 1.19
N THR A 87 -5.39 -14.95 0.93
CA THR A 87 -3.96 -15.04 1.15
C THR A 87 -3.25 -14.88 -0.18
N HIS A 88 -2.15 -14.12 -0.19
CA HIS A 88 -1.32 -13.89 -1.36
C HIS A 88 0.14 -14.11 -0.97
N THR A 89 0.84 -14.93 -1.75
CA THR A 89 2.29 -15.15 -1.58
C THR A 89 3.04 -14.37 -2.64
N PHE A 90 4.19 -13.81 -2.24
CA PHE A 90 5.01 -13.00 -3.14
C PHE A 90 6.46 -13.00 -2.70
N LEU A 91 7.32 -12.50 -3.57
CA LEU A 91 8.74 -12.35 -3.28
C LEU A 91 9.04 -10.90 -2.91
N TYR A 92 9.64 -10.71 -1.74
CA TYR A 92 10.07 -9.40 -1.24
C TYR A 92 11.57 -9.26 -1.44
N ARG A 93 11.99 -8.28 -2.24
CA ARG A 93 13.40 -8.04 -2.53
C ARG A 93 13.86 -6.75 -1.87
N LEU A 94 14.95 -6.84 -1.13
CA LEU A 94 15.55 -5.71 -0.43
C LEU A 94 17.07 -5.78 -0.57
N SER A 95 17.67 -4.80 -1.25
CA SER A 95 19.13 -4.64 -1.36
C SER A 95 19.87 -5.93 -1.77
N GLY A 96 19.34 -6.62 -2.78
CA GLY A 96 19.94 -7.86 -3.28
C GLY A 96 19.56 -9.13 -2.53
N PHE A 97 18.82 -9.00 -1.44
CA PHE A 97 18.28 -10.16 -0.72
C PHE A 97 16.83 -10.39 -1.11
N SER A 98 16.41 -11.65 -1.13
CA SER A 98 15.04 -12.02 -1.45
C SER A 98 14.46 -12.84 -0.31
N PHE A 99 13.21 -12.53 0.05
CA PHE A 99 12.49 -13.21 1.11
C PHE A 99 11.13 -13.66 0.60
N ASP A 100 10.73 -14.87 0.97
CA ASP A 100 9.36 -15.30 0.75
C ASP A 100 8.44 -14.56 1.71
N ALA A 101 7.32 -14.08 1.20
CA ALA A 101 6.36 -13.33 1.99
C ALA A 101 4.93 -13.80 1.70
N GLU A 102 4.06 -13.64 2.69
CA GLU A 102 2.66 -13.99 2.60
C GLU A 102 1.82 -12.90 3.26
N ILE A 103 0.75 -12.50 2.60
CA ILE A 103 -0.21 -11.52 3.13
C ILE A 103 -1.56 -12.17 3.28
N LEU A 104 -2.20 -11.96 4.45
CA LEU A 104 -3.62 -12.21 4.64
C LEU A 104 -4.31 -10.87 4.88
N THR A 105 -5.22 -10.50 3.99
CA THR A 105 -5.97 -9.26 4.12
C THR A 105 -7.19 -9.47 5.02
N TYR A 106 -7.27 -8.69 6.10
CA TYR A 106 -8.43 -8.72 6.99
C TYR A 106 -9.52 -7.77 6.52
N ALA A 107 -9.14 -6.56 6.12
CA ALA A 107 -10.10 -5.55 5.67
C ALA A 107 -9.45 -4.63 4.64
N LEU A 108 -10.26 -4.17 3.70
CA LEU A 108 -9.83 -3.24 2.67
C LEU A 108 -10.97 -2.26 2.39
N PHE A 109 -10.66 -0.97 2.46
CA PHE A 109 -11.58 0.10 2.13
C PHE A 109 -10.92 1.03 1.12
N ILE A 110 -11.59 1.26 -0.01
CA ILE A 110 -11.10 2.15 -1.07
C ILE A 110 -12.19 3.16 -1.37
N ASP A 111 -11.89 4.44 -1.12
CA ASP A 111 -12.76 5.56 -1.46
C ASP A 111 -11.88 6.70 -1.95
N LEU A 112 -11.37 6.57 -3.17
CA LEU A 112 -10.46 7.52 -3.78
C LEU A 112 -10.97 7.89 -5.16
N THR A 113 -11.15 9.20 -5.36
CA THR A 113 -11.58 9.78 -6.62
C THR A 113 -10.65 10.91 -7.03
N GLU A 114 -10.94 11.58 -8.14
CA GLU A 114 -10.17 12.73 -8.58
C GLU A 114 -10.18 13.90 -7.58
N LYS A 115 -11.12 13.88 -6.64
CA LYS A 115 -11.22 14.90 -5.59
C LYS A 115 -10.42 14.55 -4.34
N GLY A 116 -9.76 13.39 -4.34
CA GLY A 116 -9.08 12.85 -3.19
C GLY A 116 -9.89 11.77 -2.51
N GLY A 117 -9.49 11.40 -1.30
CA GLY A 117 -10.13 10.36 -0.52
C GLY A 117 -9.14 9.57 0.29
N ARG A 118 -9.44 8.29 0.52
CA ARG A 118 -8.60 7.44 1.34
C ARG A 118 -8.65 5.97 0.92
N ILE A 119 -7.58 5.27 1.26
CA ILE A 119 -7.49 3.81 1.17
C ILE A 119 -7.06 3.30 2.54
N GLU A 120 -7.76 2.31 3.08
CA GLU A 120 -7.42 1.71 4.35
C GLU A 120 -7.28 0.20 4.18
N ILE A 121 -6.17 -0.35 4.71
CA ILE A 121 -5.85 -1.78 4.62
C ILE A 121 -5.48 -2.28 6.00
N LEU A 122 -6.12 -3.36 6.44
CA LEU A 122 -5.71 -4.09 7.64
C LEU A 122 -5.28 -5.49 7.21
N TYR A 123 -4.04 -5.86 7.49
CA TYR A 123 -3.51 -7.12 7.01
C TYR A 123 -2.46 -7.70 7.94
N LYS A 124 -2.23 -8.99 7.78
CA LYS A 124 -1.12 -9.71 8.39
C LYS A 124 -0.09 -10.00 7.30
N ILE A 125 1.17 -9.78 7.60
CA ILE A 125 2.27 -10.15 6.72
C ILE A 125 3.21 -11.12 7.45
N VAL A 126 3.63 -12.16 6.75
CA VAL A 126 4.68 -13.05 7.20
C VAL A 126 5.86 -12.85 6.26
N LEU A 127 6.96 -12.34 6.78
CA LEU A 127 8.15 -12.01 5.99
C LEU A 127 9.35 -12.67 6.64
N GLY A 128 10.00 -13.61 5.93
CA GLY A 128 11.14 -14.34 6.46
C GLY A 128 10.83 -15.09 7.76
N GLY A 129 9.61 -15.59 7.89
CA GLY A 129 9.16 -16.30 9.10
C GLY A 129 8.69 -15.40 10.23
N GLN A 130 8.79 -14.09 10.09
CA GLN A 130 8.32 -13.11 11.08
C GLN A 130 6.91 -12.66 10.74
N GLU A 131 5.99 -12.78 11.70
CA GLU A 131 4.61 -12.40 11.54
C GLU A 131 4.35 -11.01 12.11
N GLN A 132 3.58 -10.20 11.39
CA GLN A 132 3.29 -8.83 11.78
C GLN A 132 1.88 -8.44 11.32
N LYS A 133 1.15 -7.71 12.17
CA LYS A 133 -0.14 -7.15 11.82
C LYS A 133 0.02 -5.67 11.54
N ILE A 134 -0.47 -5.21 10.41
CA ILE A 134 -0.26 -3.83 9.94
C ILE A 134 -1.59 -3.21 9.56
N SER A 135 -1.78 -1.95 9.98
CA SER A 135 -2.84 -1.09 9.49
C SER A 135 -2.21 0.03 8.69
N MET A 136 -2.58 0.15 7.42
CA MET A 136 -2.08 1.20 6.55
C MET A 136 -3.25 2.06 6.11
N ARG A 137 -3.14 3.37 6.30
CA ARG A 137 -4.13 4.34 5.84
C ARG A 137 -3.46 5.35 4.94
N ILE A 138 -4.00 5.53 3.76
CA ILE A 138 -3.48 6.45 2.75
C ILE A 138 -4.54 7.51 2.54
N PHE A 139 -4.18 8.76 2.84
CA PHE A 139 -5.05 9.91 2.64
C PHE A 139 -4.53 10.72 1.46
N ALA A 140 -5.41 11.07 0.53
CA ALA A 140 -5.06 11.84 -0.65
C ALA A 140 -5.90 13.10 -0.71
N GLU A 141 -5.26 14.23 -0.93
CA GLU A 141 -5.91 15.54 -1.03
C GLU A 141 -5.49 16.27 -2.30
N ALA A 142 -6.45 16.89 -2.95
CA ALA A 142 -6.18 17.70 -4.13
C ALA A 142 -5.45 19.01 -3.79
#